data_ec7b964a237657fa189560d8726b8ee5
#
_entry.id   ec7b964a237657fa189560d8726b8ee5
#
_cell.length_a   1.000
_cell.length_b   1.000
_cell.length_c   1.000
_cell.angle_alpha   90.00
_cell.angle_beta   90.00
_cell.angle_gamma   90.00
#
_symmetry.space_group_name_H-M   'P 1'
#
loop_
_entity.id
_entity.type
_entity.pdbx_description
1 polymer ?
#
loop_
_entity_poly.entity_id
_entity_poly.type
_entity_poly.pdbx_seq_one_letter_code
_entity_poly.pdbx_strand_id
1 'polypeptide(L)'
;LRPVGGRGTARRVVVPYEALRVAWRQVAGRTGAVLAASFFFFSLALANGDCYNEISTSFVGEKENMPDGVRRWKAGVPLGKTVAIVNQKGGVGKTTTCVNLCAGLAEEGKRVLLCDFDPQANSTSGMGVDKSVSLGIYDVLVGNAESRDVLVKTRWGDVLPSNKALAGAGVELLSMEKWQFLLKDALSQVAEDYDFLLIDCPPSLELMTINALCAADSILVPVQGEYFALEGLSDLMNTVRIVRRSLNPQLELEGVLLTMFDGRTNLALQVAEEVKRYFPGKVYATVIPRNVRLSEAPSHGKPIFAYDRSSRGAEAYGAFAREFLRKNQG
;
A
#
# COMPACT_ATOMS: atom_id res chain seq x y z
N LEU A 1 9.85 45.89 -39.64
CA LEU A 1 9.51 45.94 -38.21
C LEU A 1 9.65 44.54 -37.65
N ARG A 2 10.65 44.35 -36.77
CA ARG A 2 10.97 43.07 -36.11
C ARG A 2 10.10 42.88 -34.86
N PRO A 3 9.65 41.65 -34.50
CA PRO A 3 9.06 41.39 -33.19
C PRO A 3 10.15 41.11 -32.14
N VAL A 4 10.10 41.83 -31.03
CA VAL A 4 10.93 41.64 -29.85
C VAL A 4 10.37 40.50 -29.05
N GLY A 5 11.17 39.47 -28.83
CA GLY A 5 10.85 38.33 -27.94
C GLY A 5 11.01 38.73 -26.48
N GLY A 6 9.92 38.69 -25.74
CA GLY A 6 9.91 38.77 -24.28
C GLY A 6 9.68 37.38 -23.69
N ARG A 7 10.71 36.74 -23.14
CA ARG A 7 10.56 35.54 -22.29
C ARG A 7 10.01 36.00 -20.92
N GLY A 8 8.71 35.81 -20.72
CA GLY A 8 8.10 36.00 -19.42
C GLY A 8 8.51 34.86 -18.48
N THR A 9 9.46 35.12 -17.61
CA THR A 9 9.71 34.28 -16.44
C THR A 9 8.51 34.44 -15.51
N ALA A 10 7.70 33.39 -15.39
CA ALA A 10 6.66 33.33 -14.38
C ALA A 10 7.35 33.42 -13.00
N ARG A 11 7.22 34.58 -12.35
CA ARG A 11 7.64 34.75 -10.95
C ARG A 11 6.75 33.83 -10.09
N ARG A 12 7.35 32.78 -9.48
CA ARG A 12 6.70 32.02 -8.42
C ARG A 12 6.37 33.00 -7.29
N VAL A 13 5.08 33.19 -7.03
CA VAL A 13 4.62 33.92 -5.84
C VAL A 13 4.80 32.98 -4.66
N VAL A 14 5.86 33.15 -3.91
CA VAL A 14 6.06 32.47 -2.63
C VAL A 14 5.26 33.22 -1.57
N VAL A 15 4.16 32.65 -1.12
CA VAL A 15 3.37 33.22 -0.03
C VAL A 15 4.05 32.80 1.28
N PRO A 16 4.45 33.75 2.16
CA PRO A 16 5.09 33.40 3.42
C PRO A 16 4.18 32.54 4.32
N TYR A 17 4.75 31.53 4.97
CA TYR A 17 4.06 30.59 5.87
C TYR A 17 3.20 31.29 6.94
N GLU A 18 3.70 32.39 7.52
CA GLU A 18 2.98 33.18 8.52
C GLU A 18 1.67 33.79 7.99
N ALA A 19 1.64 34.21 6.72
CA ALA A 19 0.42 34.75 6.09
C ALA A 19 -0.64 33.64 5.89
N LEU A 20 -0.21 32.43 5.57
CA LEU A 20 -1.08 31.27 5.43
C LEU A 20 -1.61 30.80 6.80
N ARG A 21 -0.78 30.87 7.85
CA ARG A 21 -1.14 30.52 9.22
C ARG A 21 -2.17 31.48 9.83
N VAL A 22 -2.06 32.77 9.52
CA VAL A 22 -3.03 33.80 9.95
C VAL A 22 -4.37 33.64 9.24
N ALA A 23 -4.36 33.42 7.93
CA ALA A 23 -5.57 33.17 7.14
C ALA A 23 -6.30 31.90 7.62
N TRP A 24 -5.53 30.86 8.00
CA TRP A 24 -6.07 29.60 8.52
C TRP A 24 -6.78 29.77 9.87
N ARG A 25 -6.19 30.52 10.81
CA ARG A 25 -6.85 30.78 12.12
C ARG A 25 -8.19 31.52 11.99
N GLN A 26 -8.36 32.33 10.96
CA GLN A 26 -9.61 33.02 10.67
C GLN A 26 -10.67 32.12 10.02
N VAL A 27 -10.27 31.10 9.26
CA VAL A 27 -11.17 30.16 8.57
C VAL A 27 -11.55 28.98 9.47
N ALA A 28 -10.62 28.48 10.30
CA ALA A 28 -10.85 27.32 11.19
C ALA A 28 -11.88 27.58 12.31
N GLY A 29 -12.19 28.81 12.60
CA GLY A 29 -13.18 29.20 13.63
C GLY A 29 -14.65 29.01 13.23
N ARG A 30 -14.95 28.59 12.01
CA ARG A 30 -16.33 28.50 11.50
C ARG A 30 -16.65 27.21 10.76
N THR A 31 -16.65 26.07 11.30
CA THR A 31 -17.10 24.79 10.70
C THR A 31 -15.99 23.90 10.14
N GLY A 32 -15.92 22.67 10.65
CA GLY A 32 -15.49 21.40 9.99
C GLY A 32 -14.29 21.38 8.97
N ALA A 33 -13.69 22.52 8.71
CA ALA A 33 -12.68 22.74 7.68
C ALA A 33 -11.25 22.27 8.06
N VAL A 34 -11.07 21.77 9.28
CA VAL A 34 -9.74 21.32 9.78
C VAL A 34 -9.20 20.16 8.93
N LEU A 35 -10.09 19.29 8.47
CA LEU A 35 -9.74 18.11 7.65
C LEU A 35 -9.32 18.49 6.24
N ALA A 36 -10.09 19.35 5.57
CA ALA A 36 -9.76 19.79 4.22
C ALA A 36 -8.44 20.60 4.19
N ALA A 37 -8.18 21.38 5.26
CA ALA A 37 -6.94 22.13 5.40
C ALA A 37 -5.72 21.23 5.66
N SER A 38 -5.85 20.20 6.48
CA SER A 38 -4.76 19.23 6.72
C SER A 38 -4.40 18.47 5.44
N PHE A 39 -5.39 18.08 4.65
CA PHE A 39 -5.19 17.46 3.35
C PHE A 39 -4.57 18.41 2.33
N PHE A 40 -5.04 19.65 2.29
CA PHE A 40 -4.50 20.67 1.39
C PHE A 40 -3.05 21.02 1.73
N PHE A 41 -2.72 21.16 3.02
CA PHE A 41 -1.34 21.40 3.47
C PHE A 41 -0.44 20.20 3.27
N PHE A 42 -0.92 18.98 3.45
CA PHE A 42 -0.17 17.77 3.17
C PHE A 42 0.11 17.63 1.67
N SER A 43 -0.88 17.87 0.82
CA SER A 43 -0.71 17.89 -0.65
C SER A 43 0.21 19.02 -1.11
N LEU A 44 0.15 20.21 -0.49
CA LEU A 44 1.00 21.36 -0.81
C LEU A 44 2.44 21.14 -0.34
N ALA A 45 2.65 20.48 0.80
CA ALA A 45 3.97 20.06 1.30
C ALA A 45 4.60 18.99 0.40
N LEU A 46 3.81 18.07 -0.14
CA LEU A 46 4.25 17.10 -1.14
C LEU A 46 4.66 17.77 -2.47
N ALA A 47 3.99 18.87 -2.85
CA ALA A 47 4.26 19.60 -4.10
C ALA A 47 5.47 20.55 -4.02
N ASN A 48 5.81 21.06 -2.83
CA ASN A 48 6.89 22.03 -2.60
C ASN A 48 7.87 21.49 -1.55
N GLY A 49 8.88 20.73 -2.00
CA GLY A 49 9.85 20.03 -1.14
C GLY A 49 10.59 20.86 -0.06
N ASP A 50 10.42 22.17 -0.03
CA ASP A 50 11.15 23.06 0.92
C ASP A 50 10.40 23.36 2.23
N CYS A 51 9.07 23.13 2.30
CA CYS A 51 8.30 23.38 3.54
C CYS A 51 8.30 22.19 4.51
N TYR A 52 8.92 21.07 4.16
CA TYR A 52 8.85 19.82 4.90
C TYR A 52 9.61 19.84 6.23
N ASN A 53 10.72 20.58 6.29
CA ASN A 53 11.57 20.62 7.51
C ASN A 53 10.88 21.34 8.70
N GLU A 54 10.01 22.30 8.45
CA GLU A 54 9.31 23.02 9.52
C GLU A 54 8.02 22.28 9.98
N ILE A 55 7.38 21.53 9.09
CA ILE A 55 6.21 20.73 9.44
C ILE A 55 6.60 19.45 10.17
N SER A 56 7.75 18.84 9.83
CA SER A 56 8.27 17.66 10.52
C SER A 56 8.61 17.91 11.98
N THR A 57 9.06 19.13 12.33
CA THR A 57 9.38 19.50 13.71
C THR A 57 8.16 19.81 14.58
N SER A 58 7.01 20.13 13.97
CA SER A 58 5.75 20.34 14.72
C SER A 58 4.86 19.11 14.83
N PHE A 59 5.11 18.07 14.02
CA PHE A 59 4.39 16.79 14.06
C PHE A 59 5.21 15.61 14.60
N VAL A 60 6.54 15.71 14.55
CA VAL A 60 7.42 14.80 15.26
C VAL A 60 7.82 15.55 16.55
N GLY A 61 7.11 15.26 17.62
CA GLY A 61 7.58 15.64 18.97
C GLY A 61 9.04 15.22 19.10
N GLU A 62 9.81 16.02 19.80
CA GLU A 62 11.26 15.88 20.02
C GLU A 62 11.71 14.42 20.10
N LYS A 63 12.95 14.14 19.67
CA LYS A 63 13.63 12.85 19.81
C LYS A 63 13.71 12.42 21.28
N GLU A 64 12.58 12.26 21.93
CA GLU A 64 12.48 11.62 23.22
C GLU A 64 12.24 10.13 23.01
N ASN A 65 13.13 9.35 23.59
CA ASN A 65 13.11 7.93 23.88
C ASN A 65 11.83 7.22 23.46
N MET A 66 11.97 6.27 22.54
CA MET A 66 10.91 5.30 22.23
C MET A 66 10.31 4.81 23.55
N PRO A 67 8.98 4.97 23.76
CA PRO A 67 8.40 4.54 25.03
C PRO A 67 8.62 3.04 25.22
N ASP A 68 8.92 2.63 26.46
CA ASP A 68 9.13 1.25 26.92
C ASP A 68 7.89 0.33 26.78
N GLY A 69 7.02 0.59 25.82
CA GLY A 69 5.82 -0.18 25.51
C GLY A 69 5.87 -0.90 24.16
N VAL A 70 6.87 -0.68 23.32
CA VAL A 70 7.09 -1.52 22.14
C VAL A 70 7.52 -2.89 22.66
N ARG A 71 6.62 -3.87 22.61
CA ARG A 71 6.92 -5.24 23.03
C ARG A 71 8.24 -5.64 22.38
N ARG A 72 9.26 -5.81 23.24
CA ARG A 72 10.59 -6.27 22.88
C ARG A 72 10.39 -7.61 22.17
N TRP A 73 10.62 -7.62 20.85
CA TRP A 73 10.58 -8.82 20.02
C TRP A 73 11.34 -9.92 20.74
N LYS A 74 10.73 -11.09 20.93
CA LYS A 74 11.43 -12.25 21.51
C LYS A 74 12.61 -12.55 20.58
N ALA A 75 13.81 -12.32 21.07
CA ALA A 75 15.01 -12.61 20.31
C ALA A 75 15.01 -14.10 19.94
N GLY A 76 14.99 -14.42 18.64
CA GLY A 76 15.13 -15.77 18.12
C GLY A 76 13.94 -16.38 17.39
N VAL A 77 12.76 -15.72 17.34
CA VAL A 77 11.67 -16.17 16.47
C VAL A 77 11.69 -15.32 15.20
N PRO A 78 11.87 -15.88 14.00
CA PRO A 78 11.74 -15.14 12.78
C PRO A 78 10.31 -14.62 12.66
N LEU A 79 10.15 -13.30 12.60
CA LEU A 79 8.85 -12.70 12.29
C LEU A 79 8.53 -12.88 10.83
N GLY A 80 7.26 -13.08 10.53
CA GLY A 80 6.79 -13.10 9.15
C GLY A 80 7.10 -11.78 8.45
N LYS A 81 7.62 -11.87 7.23
CA LYS A 81 7.89 -10.69 6.40
C LYS A 81 6.58 -10.03 5.98
N THR A 82 6.43 -8.74 6.30
CA THR A 82 5.26 -7.96 5.93
C THR A 82 5.49 -7.22 4.61
N VAL A 83 4.63 -7.47 3.62
CA VAL A 83 4.72 -6.90 2.27
C VAL A 83 3.43 -6.15 1.94
N ALA A 84 3.52 -4.85 1.69
CA ALA A 84 2.38 -4.07 1.21
C ALA A 84 2.30 -4.07 -0.31
N ILE A 85 1.13 -4.43 -0.85
CA ILE A 85 0.86 -4.41 -2.29
C ILE A 85 0.25 -3.06 -2.64
N VAL A 86 1.05 -2.18 -3.23
CA VAL A 86 0.70 -0.76 -3.38
C VAL A 86 0.80 -0.29 -4.82
N ASN A 87 -0.15 0.52 -5.24
CA ASN A 87 -0.07 1.38 -6.41
C ASN A 87 -1.23 2.39 -6.32
N GLN A 88 -0.95 3.66 -6.60
CA GLN A 88 -1.95 4.73 -6.61
C GLN A 88 -3.00 4.54 -7.71
N LYS A 89 -2.64 3.93 -8.84
CA LYS A 89 -3.56 3.67 -9.95
C LYS A 89 -4.54 2.53 -9.60
N GLY A 90 -5.84 2.77 -9.80
CA GLY A 90 -6.86 1.74 -9.73
C GLY A 90 -6.75 0.73 -10.88
N GLY A 91 -7.20 -0.49 -10.67
CA GLY A 91 -7.29 -1.51 -11.72
C GLY A 91 -5.97 -2.14 -12.18
N VAL A 92 -4.84 -1.85 -11.56
CA VAL A 92 -3.52 -2.44 -11.94
C VAL A 92 -3.30 -3.86 -11.41
N GLY A 93 -4.28 -4.44 -10.72
CA GLY A 93 -4.20 -5.82 -10.21
C GLY A 93 -3.61 -5.96 -8.80
N LYS A 94 -3.68 -4.93 -7.94
CA LYS A 94 -3.25 -5.03 -6.52
C LYS A 94 -3.93 -6.19 -5.80
N THR A 95 -5.25 -6.13 -5.67
CA THR A 95 -6.07 -7.17 -5.03
C THR A 95 -5.89 -8.54 -5.68
N THR A 96 -5.89 -8.60 -7.01
CA THR A 96 -5.65 -9.86 -7.73
C THR A 96 -4.28 -10.44 -7.40
N THR A 97 -3.25 -9.60 -7.29
CA THR A 97 -1.90 -10.03 -6.92
C THR A 97 -1.86 -10.46 -5.45
N CYS A 98 -2.49 -9.71 -4.54
CA CYS A 98 -2.51 -10.04 -3.11
C CYS A 98 -3.16 -11.42 -2.87
N VAL A 99 -4.37 -11.64 -3.42
CA VAL A 99 -5.11 -12.90 -3.30
C VAL A 99 -4.34 -14.07 -3.90
N ASN A 100 -3.81 -13.92 -5.11
CA ASN A 100 -3.17 -15.04 -5.79
C ASN A 100 -1.73 -15.28 -5.34
N LEU A 101 -1.01 -14.27 -4.86
CA LEU A 101 0.28 -14.48 -4.19
C LEU A 101 0.08 -15.20 -2.86
N CYS A 102 -0.91 -14.77 -2.06
CA CYS A 102 -1.26 -15.45 -0.80
C CYS A 102 -1.52 -16.94 -1.04
N ALA A 103 -2.43 -17.25 -1.98
CA ALA A 103 -2.77 -18.62 -2.30
C ALA A 103 -1.59 -19.41 -2.88
N GLY A 104 -0.77 -18.79 -3.75
CA GLY A 104 0.41 -19.43 -4.31
C GLY A 104 1.48 -19.72 -3.28
N LEU A 105 1.70 -18.84 -2.31
CA LEU A 105 2.62 -19.08 -1.19
C LEU A 105 2.10 -20.18 -0.26
N ALA A 106 0.78 -20.23 0.00
CA ALA A 106 0.17 -21.29 0.77
C ALA A 106 0.31 -22.67 0.08
N GLU A 107 0.21 -22.73 -1.27
CA GLU A 107 0.49 -23.96 -2.03
C GLU A 107 1.95 -24.41 -1.92
N GLU A 108 2.89 -23.47 -1.77
CA GLU A 108 4.31 -23.75 -1.51
C GLU A 108 4.59 -24.04 0.00
N GLY A 109 3.54 -24.26 0.80
CA GLY A 109 3.63 -24.69 2.21
C GLY A 109 3.95 -23.56 3.19
N LYS A 110 3.79 -22.28 2.81
CA LYS A 110 4.01 -21.13 3.70
C LYS A 110 2.75 -20.77 4.48
N ARG A 111 2.94 -20.36 5.72
CA ARG A 111 1.87 -19.75 6.54
C ARG A 111 1.74 -18.30 6.12
N VAL A 112 0.60 -17.92 5.58
CA VAL A 112 0.39 -16.57 5.01
C VAL A 112 -0.84 -15.93 5.62
N LEU A 113 -0.70 -14.67 6.03
CA LEU A 113 -1.80 -13.79 6.40
C LEU A 113 -2.02 -12.78 5.28
N LEU A 114 -3.26 -12.68 4.79
CA LEU A 114 -3.72 -11.60 3.94
C LEU A 114 -4.49 -10.59 4.79
N CYS A 115 -3.98 -9.38 4.91
CA CYS A 115 -4.69 -8.25 5.52
C CYS A 115 -5.36 -7.42 4.41
N ASP A 116 -6.67 -7.43 4.37
CA ASP A 116 -7.44 -6.57 3.48
C ASP A 116 -7.55 -5.17 4.09
N PHE A 117 -6.85 -4.21 3.52
CA PHE A 117 -6.80 -2.84 4.01
C PHE A 117 -7.47 -1.86 3.05
N ASP A 118 -8.28 -2.38 2.13
CA ASP A 118 -9.14 -1.61 1.23
C ASP A 118 -10.59 -1.64 1.75
N PRO A 119 -11.26 -0.47 1.96
CA PRO A 119 -12.66 -0.41 2.36
C PRO A 119 -13.63 -1.14 1.43
N GLN A 120 -13.23 -1.43 0.20
CA GLN A 120 -14.03 -2.20 -0.76
C GLN A 120 -14.09 -3.69 -0.41
N ALA A 121 -13.22 -4.19 0.47
CA ALA A 121 -13.14 -5.58 0.92
C ALA A 121 -13.06 -6.60 -0.24
N ASN A 122 -12.30 -6.26 -1.28
CA ASN A 122 -12.24 -7.09 -2.48
C ASN A 122 -11.31 -8.31 -2.29
N SER A 123 -10.23 -8.20 -1.54
CA SER A 123 -9.40 -9.36 -1.22
C SER A 123 -10.07 -10.26 -0.19
N THR A 124 -10.84 -9.72 0.75
CA THR A 124 -11.71 -10.48 1.65
C THR A 124 -12.62 -11.41 0.87
N SER A 125 -13.43 -10.87 -0.05
CA SER A 125 -14.31 -11.69 -0.87
C SER A 125 -13.56 -12.59 -1.85
N GLY A 126 -12.43 -12.14 -2.39
CA GLY A 126 -11.58 -12.95 -3.29
C GLY A 126 -10.99 -14.20 -2.62
N MET A 127 -10.85 -14.19 -1.30
CA MET A 127 -10.44 -15.33 -0.48
C MET A 127 -11.63 -16.20 0.00
N GLY A 128 -12.85 -15.86 -0.40
CA GLY A 128 -14.08 -16.59 -0.02
C GLY A 128 -14.64 -16.20 1.34
N VAL A 129 -14.21 -15.11 1.92
CA VAL A 129 -14.74 -14.57 3.18
C VAL A 129 -15.87 -13.58 2.88
N ASP A 130 -16.96 -13.66 3.63
CA ASP A 130 -18.10 -12.77 3.46
C ASP A 130 -17.73 -11.34 3.91
N LYS A 131 -18.03 -10.33 3.07
CA LYS A 131 -17.85 -8.91 3.39
C LYS A 131 -18.76 -8.40 4.52
N SER A 132 -19.78 -9.17 4.89
CA SER A 132 -20.70 -8.86 5.98
C SER A 132 -20.21 -9.29 7.36
N VAL A 133 -18.93 -9.67 7.49
CA VAL A 133 -18.35 -10.00 8.80
C VAL A 133 -18.60 -8.87 9.80
N SER A 134 -18.96 -9.25 11.02
CA SER A 134 -19.29 -8.28 12.08
C SER A 134 -18.07 -7.53 12.58
N LEU A 135 -16.93 -8.18 12.62
CA LEU A 135 -15.64 -7.61 13.03
C LEU A 135 -14.65 -7.69 11.85
N GLY A 136 -13.89 -6.62 11.67
CA GLY A 136 -12.87 -6.52 10.64
C GLY A 136 -11.63 -5.77 11.14
N ILE A 137 -10.70 -5.49 10.25
CA ILE A 137 -9.47 -4.76 10.59
C ILE A 137 -9.78 -3.40 11.23
N TYR A 138 -10.88 -2.72 10.85
CA TYR A 138 -11.31 -1.49 11.47
C TYR A 138 -11.46 -1.63 13.00
N ASP A 139 -12.13 -2.68 13.48
CA ASP A 139 -12.37 -2.91 14.89
C ASP A 139 -11.06 -3.09 15.67
N VAL A 140 -10.07 -3.68 15.04
CA VAL A 140 -8.72 -3.82 15.62
C VAL A 140 -8.03 -2.47 15.72
N LEU A 141 -8.10 -1.64 14.66
CA LEU A 141 -7.44 -0.33 14.63
C LEU A 141 -7.98 0.62 15.70
N VAL A 142 -9.28 0.56 15.98
CA VAL A 142 -9.93 1.41 17.00
C VAL A 142 -9.93 0.78 18.42
N GLY A 143 -9.34 -0.42 18.58
CA GLY A 143 -9.20 -1.09 19.87
C GLY A 143 -10.45 -1.83 20.36
N ASN A 144 -11.43 -2.08 19.49
CA ASN A 144 -12.64 -2.84 19.81
C ASN A 144 -12.45 -4.36 19.78
N ALA A 145 -11.38 -4.85 19.14
CA ALA A 145 -11.05 -6.27 19.04
C ALA A 145 -9.52 -6.47 18.94
N GLU A 146 -9.04 -7.67 19.26
CA GLU A 146 -7.67 -8.08 18.96
C GLU A 146 -7.61 -8.72 17.56
N SER A 147 -6.44 -8.64 16.90
CA SER A 147 -6.27 -9.23 15.56
C SER A 147 -6.58 -10.72 15.52
N ARG A 148 -6.25 -11.45 16.61
CA ARG A 148 -6.53 -12.88 16.73
C ARG A 148 -8.03 -13.21 16.72
N ASP A 149 -8.87 -12.34 17.24
CA ASP A 149 -10.32 -12.55 17.32
C ASP A 149 -11.04 -12.32 15.99
N VAL A 150 -10.38 -11.55 15.10
CA VAL A 150 -10.94 -11.15 13.80
C VAL A 150 -10.47 -12.05 12.66
N LEU A 151 -9.41 -12.83 12.87
CA LEU A 151 -8.84 -13.71 11.85
C LEU A 151 -9.85 -14.75 11.34
N VAL A 152 -9.96 -14.85 10.03
CA VAL A 152 -10.73 -15.90 9.35
C VAL A 152 -9.77 -16.89 8.69
N LYS A 153 -9.81 -18.15 9.09
CA LYS A 153 -9.00 -19.20 8.50
C LYS A 153 -9.55 -19.65 7.17
N THR A 154 -8.71 -19.70 6.16
CA THR A 154 -9.05 -20.28 4.86
C THR A 154 -8.02 -21.33 4.42
N ARG A 155 -8.38 -22.10 3.42
CA ARG A 155 -7.43 -23.08 2.83
C ARG A 155 -6.23 -22.39 2.15
N TRP A 156 -6.38 -21.13 1.75
CA TRP A 156 -5.44 -20.40 0.90
C TRP A 156 -4.60 -19.37 1.66
N GLY A 157 -4.60 -19.47 2.97
CA GLY A 157 -4.03 -18.50 3.91
C GLY A 157 -5.10 -17.90 4.80
N ASP A 158 -4.71 -17.37 5.94
CA ASP A 158 -5.63 -16.70 6.85
C ASP A 158 -5.92 -15.30 6.35
N VAL A 159 -7.09 -14.75 6.69
CA VAL A 159 -7.53 -13.43 6.26
C VAL A 159 -7.84 -12.58 7.50
N LEU A 160 -7.27 -11.38 7.55
CA LEU A 160 -7.71 -10.29 8.42
C LEU A 160 -8.63 -9.41 7.56
N PRO A 161 -9.97 -9.58 7.70
CA PRO A 161 -10.92 -9.07 6.72
C PRO A 161 -11.15 -7.57 6.84
N SER A 162 -11.49 -6.94 5.72
CA SER A 162 -12.08 -5.61 5.68
C SER A 162 -13.60 -5.69 5.63
N ASN A 163 -14.24 -4.62 6.06
CA ASN A 163 -15.69 -4.41 5.93
C ASN A 163 -16.01 -2.94 5.69
N LYS A 164 -17.30 -2.62 5.55
CA LYS A 164 -17.77 -1.26 5.26
C LYS A 164 -17.40 -0.23 6.34
N ALA A 165 -17.16 -0.65 7.58
CA ALA A 165 -16.78 0.25 8.66
C ALA A 165 -15.45 0.94 8.38
N LEU A 166 -14.52 0.26 7.70
CA LEU A 166 -13.23 0.84 7.31
C LEU A 166 -13.37 2.08 6.40
N ALA A 167 -14.47 2.21 5.63
CA ALA A 167 -14.70 3.37 4.77
C ALA A 167 -14.85 4.69 5.54
N GLY A 168 -15.41 4.63 6.76
CA GLY A 168 -15.58 5.79 7.64
C GLY A 168 -14.38 6.07 8.55
N ALA A 169 -13.44 5.15 8.63
CA ALA A 169 -12.35 5.17 9.60
C ALA A 169 -11.39 6.36 9.45
N GLY A 170 -11.28 6.95 8.25
CA GLY A 170 -10.27 7.95 7.96
C GLY A 170 -10.25 9.15 8.91
N VAL A 171 -11.42 9.65 9.29
CA VAL A 171 -11.56 10.81 10.20
C VAL A 171 -11.20 10.42 11.63
N GLU A 172 -11.69 9.26 12.06
CA GLU A 172 -11.50 8.75 13.42
C GLU A 172 -10.04 8.40 13.67
N LEU A 173 -9.44 7.65 12.77
CA LEU A 173 -8.04 7.24 12.88
C LEU A 173 -7.08 8.45 12.94
N LEU A 174 -7.34 9.52 12.16
CA LEU A 174 -6.52 10.74 12.20
C LEU A 174 -6.51 11.43 13.56
N SER A 175 -7.56 11.24 14.37
CA SER A 175 -7.65 11.81 15.73
C SER A 175 -6.89 10.98 16.77
N MET A 176 -6.49 9.76 16.43
CA MET A 176 -5.79 8.85 17.34
C MET A 176 -4.29 9.19 17.42
N GLU A 177 -3.73 9.01 18.60
CA GLU A 177 -2.31 9.18 18.81
C GLU A 177 -1.52 8.16 17.96
N LYS A 178 -0.46 8.62 17.29
CA LYS A 178 0.40 7.77 16.44
C LYS A 178 -0.37 6.99 15.38
N TRP A 179 -1.43 7.59 14.85
CA TRP A 179 -2.33 6.97 13.87
C TRP A 179 -1.60 6.27 12.72
N GLN A 180 -0.39 6.68 12.36
CA GLN A 180 0.43 6.10 11.29
C GLN A 180 0.87 4.66 11.58
N PHE A 181 0.84 4.24 12.83
CA PHE A 181 1.35 2.93 13.28
C PHE A 181 0.28 1.95 13.72
N LEU A 182 -1.00 2.33 13.65
CA LEU A 182 -2.10 1.47 14.11
C LEU A 182 -2.12 0.11 13.42
N LEU A 183 -1.91 0.07 12.10
CA LEU A 183 -1.83 -1.19 11.36
C LEU A 183 -0.60 -2.01 11.76
N LYS A 184 0.54 -1.35 12.02
CA LYS A 184 1.74 -2.02 12.52
C LYS A 184 1.48 -2.70 13.85
N ASP A 185 0.83 -1.99 14.77
CA ASP A 185 0.49 -2.53 16.09
C ASP A 185 -0.51 -3.68 15.97
N ALA A 186 -1.53 -3.56 15.11
CA ALA A 186 -2.47 -4.63 14.84
C ALA A 186 -1.78 -5.90 14.29
N LEU A 187 -0.95 -5.77 13.25
CA LEU A 187 -0.26 -6.90 12.65
C LEU A 187 0.77 -7.55 13.60
N SER A 188 1.38 -6.76 14.48
CA SER A 188 2.35 -7.26 15.46
C SER A 188 1.79 -8.29 16.42
N GLN A 189 0.48 -8.29 16.65
CA GLN A 189 -0.20 -9.26 17.53
C GLN A 189 -0.15 -10.69 16.99
N VAL A 190 0.04 -10.85 15.68
CA VAL A 190 -0.06 -12.14 14.98
C VAL A 190 1.15 -12.48 14.11
N ALA A 191 2.10 -11.56 13.94
CA ALA A 191 3.21 -11.70 12.99
C ALA A 191 4.09 -12.94 13.22
N GLU A 192 4.21 -13.42 14.44
CA GLU A 192 5.00 -14.62 14.77
C GLU A 192 4.37 -15.94 14.28
N ASP A 193 3.08 -15.90 13.93
CA ASP A 193 2.34 -17.09 13.48
C ASP A 193 2.49 -17.36 11.98
N TYR A 194 3.03 -16.38 11.21
CA TYR A 194 3.09 -16.41 9.75
C TYR A 194 4.52 -16.27 9.22
N ASP A 195 4.75 -16.81 8.02
CA ASP A 195 6.00 -16.62 7.28
C ASP A 195 5.94 -15.33 6.44
N PHE A 196 4.73 -14.99 5.97
CA PHE A 196 4.46 -13.74 5.23
C PHE A 196 3.12 -13.12 5.64
N LEU A 197 3.12 -11.78 5.72
CA LEU A 197 1.92 -10.97 5.87
C LEU A 197 1.80 -10.08 4.63
N LEU A 198 0.69 -10.20 3.90
CA LEU A 198 0.43 -9.43 2.68
C LEU A 198 -0.66 -8.41 2.97
N ILE A 199 -0.40 -7.12 2.69
CA ILE A 199 -1.37 -6.04 2.89
C ILE A 199 -1.91 -5.61 1.53
N ASP A 200 -3.22 -5.78 1.29
CA ASP A 200 -3.90 -5.24 0.11
C ASP A 200 -4.31 -3.79 0.34
N CYS A 201 -3.72 -2.86 -0.41
CA CYS A 201 -3.90 -1.43 -0.20
C CYS A 201 -4.92 -0.83 -1.19
N PRO A 202 -5.69 0.20 -0.78
CA PRO A 202 -6.58 0.94 -1.66
C PRO A 202 -5.82 1.68 -2.77
N PRO A 203 -6.52 2.11 -3.84
CA PRO A 203 -5.92 2.88 -4.93
C PRO A 203 -5.76 4.37 -4.56
N SER A 204 -5.04 4.68 -3.49
CA SER A 204 -4.75 6.04 -3.05
C SER A 204 -3.41 6.08 -2.33
N LEU A 205 -2.83 7.26 -2.17
CA LEU A 205 -1.63 7.48 -1.34
C LEU A 205 -2.00 8.19 -0.03
N GLU A 206 -3.22 7.98 0.44
CA GLU A 206 -3.78 8.61 1.61
C GLU A 206 -3.45 7.84 2.90
N LEU A 207 -4.18 8.12 3.97
CA LEU A 207 -4.01 7.62 5.33
C LEU A 207 -3.80 6.09 5.39
N MET A 208 -4.64 5.32 4.70
CA MET A 208 -4.55 3.85 4.70
C MET A 208 -3.22 3.37 4.11
N THR A 209 -2.81 3.95 2.98
CA THR A 209 -1.53 3.59 2.36
C THR A 209 -0.34 3.98 3.25
N ILE A 210 -0.39 5.14 3.93
CA ILE A 210 0.68 5.53 4.88
C ILE A 210 0.77 4.50 6.03
N ASN A 211 -0.36 4.08 6.61
CA ASN A 211 -0.38 3.02 7.61
C ASN A 211 0.25 1.72 7.10
N ALA A 212 -0.14 1.28 5.90
CA ALA A 212 0.43 0.09 5.28
C ALA A 212 1.94 0.20 5.06
N LEU A 213 2.44 1.37 4.60
CA LEU A 213 3.87 1.62 4.42
C LEU A 213 4.63 1.68 5.74
N CYS A 214 4.00 2.13 6.83
CA CYS A 214 4.60 2.13 8.17
C CYS A 214 4.65 0.73 8.77
N ALA A 215 3.71 -0.14 8.43
CA ALA A 215 3.63 -1.51 8.91
C ALA A 215 4.52 -2.48 8.12
N ALA A 216 4.81 -2.19 6.86
CA ALA A 216 5.50 -3.10 5.95
C ALA A 216 7.02 -3.07 6.08
N ASP A 217 7.66 -4.23 5.87
CA ASP A 217 9.10 -4.35 5.65
C ASP A 217 9.46 -3.98 4.21
N SER A 218 8.58 -4.31 3.27
CA SER A 218 8.79 -4.01 1.86
C SER A 218 7.49 -3.79 1.09
N ILE A 219 7.61 -3.17 -0.10
CA ILE A 219 6.49 -2.91 -1.01
C ILE A 219 6.63 -3.70 -2.30
N LEU A 220 5.56 -4.37 -2.71
CA LEU A 220 5.39 -4.96 -4.02
C LEU A 220 4.48 -4.05 -4.86
N VAL A 221 4.94 -3.69 -6.06
CA VAL A 221 4.24 -2.72 -6.91
C VAL A 221 3.76 -3.38 -8.21
N PRO A 222 2.48 -3.78 -8.29
CA PRO A 222 1.89 -4.23 -9.56
C PRO A 222 1.75 -3.06 -10.53
N VAL A 223 2.20 -3.25 -11.78
CA VAL A 223 2.22 -2.23 -12.83
C VAL A 223 1.65 -2.79 -14.12
N GLN A 224 0.66 -2.12 -14.68
CA GLN A 224 0.15 -2.44 -16.01
C GLN A 224 0.99 -1.75 -17.09
N GLY A 225 1.25 -2.45 -18.23
CA GLY A 225 2.01 -1.90 -19.35
C GLY A 225 1.25 -0.84 -20.15
N GLU A 226 0.95 0.31 -19.51
CA GLU A 226 0.24 1.46 -20.08
C GLU A 226 1.05 2.74 -19.95
N TYR A 227 0.78 3.72 -20.81
CA TYR A 227 1.55 4.96 -20.93
C TYR A 227 1.73 5.73 -19.60
N PHE A 228 0.69 5.85 -18.78
CA PHE A 228 0.75 6.57 -17.51
C PHE A 228 1.31 5.75 -16.33
N ALA A 229 1.87 4.57 -16.60
CA ALA A 229 2.38 3.71 -15.52
C ALA A 229 3.61 4.33 -14.81
N LEU A 230 4.48 5.01 -15.56
CA LEU A 230 5.71 5.61 -15.01
C LEU A 230 5.44 6.85 -14.16
N GLU A 231 4.44 7.66 -14.50
CA GLU A 231 4.03 8.83 -13.71
C GLU A 231 3.53 8.38 -12.32
N GLY A 232 2.58 7.44 -12.27
CA GLY A 232 2.08 6.90 -11.01
C GLY A 232 3.16 6.20 -10.17
N LEU A 233 4.17 5.59 -10.81
CA LEU A 233 5.32 5.02 -10.10
C LEU A 233 6.20 6.10 -9.46
N SER A 234 6.42 7.21 -10.15
CA SER A 234 7.20 8.33 -9.63
C SER A 234 6.57 8.91 -8.36
N ASP A 235 5.27 9.13 -8.37
CA ASP A 235 4.51 9.66 -7.22
C ASP A 235 4.54 8.69 -6.04
N LEU A 236 4.32 7.40 -6.29
CA LEU A 236 4.44 6.36 -5.28
C LEU A 236 5.84 6.37 -4.65
N MET A 237 6.90 6.40 -5.46
CA MET A 237 8.28 6.40 -4.96
C MET A 237 8.64 7.66 -4.19
N ASN A 238 8.02 8.79 -4.50
CA ASN A 238 8.15 10.01 -3.69
C ASN A 238 7.52 9.81 -2.31
N THR A 239 6.30 9.27 -2.23
CA THR A 239 5.64 8.93 -0.96
C THR A 239 6.47 7.94 -0.14
N VAL A 240 6.96 6.87 -0.77
CA VAL A 240 7.85 5.88 -0.12
C VAL A 240 9.10 6.53 0.44
N ARG A 241 9.71 7.46 -0.30
CA ARG A 241 10.92 8.19 0.17
C ARG A 241 10.62 9.03 1.41
N ILE A 242 9.46 9.69 1.46
CA ILE A 242 9.02 10.47 2.62
C ILE A 242 8.82 9.55 3.83
N VAL A 243 8.06 8.46 3.66
CA VAL A 243 7.82 7.48 4.74
C VAL A 243 9.15 6.90 5.26
N ARG A 244 10.08 6.52 4.37
CA ARG A 244 11.40 6.03 4.77
C ARG A 244 12.20 7.02 5.60
N ARG A 245 12.13 8.30 5.28
CA ARG A 245 12.89 9.34 6.00
C ARG A 245 12.37 9.62 7.40
N SER A 246 11.05 9.52 7.59
CA SER A 246 10.40 10.06 8.78
C SER A 246 9.68 9.03 9.65
N LEU A 247 9.19 7.93 9.06
CA LEU A 247 8.29 7.01 9.75
C LEU A 247 8.81 5.57 9.76
N ASN A 248 9.30 5.04 8.63
CA ASN A 248 9.77 3.66 8.51
C ASN A 248 11.07 3.58 7.71
N PRO A 249 12.25 3.80 8.35
CA PRO A 249 13.55 3.76 7.67
C PRO A 249 13.91 2.41 7.05
N GLN A 250 13.29 1.32 7.51
CA GLN A 250 13.55 -0.04 7.05
C GLN A 250 12.73 -0.42 5.81
N LEU A 251 11.76 0.41 5.42
CA LEU A 251 10.91 0.11 4.27
C LEU A 251 11.72 -0.03 2.98
N GLU A 252 11.62 -1.18 2.31
CA GLU A 252 12.32 -1.47 1.06
C GLU A 252 11.37 -1.65 -0.13
N LEU A 253 11.93 -1.55 -1.34
CA LEU A 253 11.24 -2.01 -2.54
C LEU A 253 11.48 -3.51 -2.72
N GLU A 254 10.43 -4.31 -2.50
CA GLU A 254 10.42 -5.75 -2.80
C GLU A 254 10.64 -5.99 -4.29
N GLY A 255 9.82 -5.34 -5.08
CA GLY A 255 9.93 -5.40 -6.52
C GLY A 255 8.72 -4.84 -7.25
N VAL A 256 8.85 -4.81 -8.57
CA VAL A 256 7.80 -4.39 -9.51
C VAL A 256 7.33 -5.60 -10.29
N LEU A 257 6.01 -5.86 -10.29
CA LEU A 257 5.37 -6.94 -11.04
C LEU A 257 4.58 -6.38 -12.22
N LEU A 258 4.94 -6.78 -13.44
CA LEU A 258 4.17 -6.42 -14.63
C LEU A 258 2.90 -7.27 -14.70
N THR A 259 1.74 -6.60 -14.72
CA THR A 259 0.42 -7.22 -14.72
C THR A 259 -0.35 -6.90 -16.00
N MET A 260 -1.33 -7.77 -16.34
CA MET A 260 -2.15 -7.64 -17.56
C MET A 260 -1.28 -7.40 -18.81
N PHE A 261 -0.08 -8.01 -18.82
CA PHE A 261 0.92 -7.80 -19.85
C PHE A 261 0.49 -8.46 -21.15
N ASP A 262 0.57 -7.70 -22.25
CA ASP A 262 0.39 -8.21 -23.62
C ASP A 262 1.64 -7.91 -24.44
N GLY A 263 2.54 -8.89 -24.53
CA GLY A 263 3.81 -8.79 -25.25
C GLY A 263 3.68 -8.63 -26.78
N ARG A 264 2.44 -8.63 -27.33
CA ARG A 264 2.21 -8.38 -28.76
C ARG A 264 2.16 -6.88 -29.07
N THR A 265 2.03 -6.04 -28.05
CA THR A 265 1.94 -4.59 -28.22
C THR A 265 3.28 -3.92 -27.97
N ASN A 266 3.71 -3.06 -28.91
CA ASN A 266 4.94 -2.29 -28.75
C ASN A 266 4.93 -1.42 -27.50
N LEU A 267 3.77 -0.87 -27.13
CA LEU A 267 3.62 -0.04 -25.93
C LEU A 267 3.96 -0.82 -24.67
N ALA A 268 3.43 -2.04 -24.50
CA ALA A 268 3.71 -2.86 -23.31
C ALA A 268 5.22 -3.22 -23.22
N LEU A 269 5.86 -3.51 -24.35
CA LEU A 269 7.29 -3.76 -24.39
C LEU A 269 8.10 -2.53 -24.00
N GLN A 270 7.78 -1.35 -24.56
CA GLN A 270 8.45 -0.10 -24.22
C GLN A 270 8.28 0.25 -22.73
N VAL A 271 7.08 0.14 -22.19
CA VAL A 271 6.84 0.38 -20.75
C VAL A 271 7.63 -0.60 -19.90
N ALA A 272 7.68 -1.88 -20.26
CA ALA A 272 8.46 -2.87 -19.53
C ALA A 272 9.96 -2.55 -19.52
N GLU A 273 10.51 -2.09 -20.64
CA GLU A 273 11.93 -1.66 -20.74
C GLU A 273 12.20 -0.42 -19.88
N GLU A 274 11.31 0.58 -19.91
CA GLU A 274 11.44 1.79 -19.08
C GLU A 274 11.34 1.45 -17.59
N VAL A 275 10.40 0.58 -17.19
CA VAL A 275 10.28 0.12 -15.80
C VAL A 275 11.56 -0.61 -15.36
N LYS A 276 12.14 -1.48 -16.22
CA LYS A 276 13.41 -2.15 -15.92
C LYS A 276 14.58 -1.17 -15.78
N ARG A 277 14.61 -0.11 -16.61
CA ARG A 277 15.63 0.94 -16.54
C ARG A 277 15.51 1.76 -15.25
N TYR A 278 14.28 2.05 -14.82
CA TYR A 278 14.01 2.83 -13.61
C TYR A 278 14.27 2.04 -12.32
N PHE A 279 14.04 0.71 -12.35
CA PHE A 279 14.17 -0.20 -11.20
C PHE A 279 15.12 -1.37 -11.53
N PRO A 280 16.42 -1.11 -11.75
CA PRO A 280 17.35 -2.15 -12.12
C PRO A 280 17.42 -3.24 -11.03
N GLY A 281 17.25 -4.50 -11.45
CA GLY A 281 17.28 -5.66 -10.56
C GLY A 281 16.05 -5.84 -9.65
N LYS A 282 15.08 -4.88 -9.69
CA LYS A 282 13.86 -4.93 -8.85
C LYS A 282 12.60 -5.36 -9.62
N VAL A 283 12.67 -5.52 -10.95
CA VAL A 283 11.52 -6.02 -11.74
C VAL A 283 11.53 -7.54 -11.70
N TYR A 284 10.38 -8.16 -11.41
CA TYR A 284 10.23 -9.59 -11.47
C TYR A 284 10.35 -10.10 -12.91
N ALA A 285 10.99 -11.26 -13.09
CA ALA A 285 11.10 -11.89 -14.41
C ALA A 285 9.76 -12.43 -14.87
N THR A 286 8.96 -12.93 -13.92
CA THR A 286 7.59 -13.36 -14.16
C THR A 286 6.70 -12.17 -14.48
N VAL A 287 5.88 -12.28 -15.51
CA VAL A 287 4.84 -11.32 -15.89
C VAL A 287 3.46 -11.97 -15.76
N ILE A 288 2.46 -11.23 -15.31
CA ILE A 288 1.08 -11.73 -15.26
C ILE A 288 0.37 -11.32 -16.55
N PRO A 289 -0.04 -12.28 -17.40
CA PRO A 289 -0.71 -11.96 -18.66
C PRO A 289 -2.15 -11.45 -18.41
N ARG A 290 -2.70 -10.74 -19.40
CA ARG A 290 -4.13 -10.47 -19.42
C ARG A 290 -4.87 -11.80 -19.54
N ASN A 291 -5.75 -12.11 -18.58
CA ASN A 291 -6.44 -13.38 -18.51
C ASN A 291 -7.85 -13.19 -17.92
N VAL A 292 -8.87 -13.63 -18.66
CA VAL A 292 -10.29 -13.48 -18.27
C VAL A 292 -10.58 -14.26 -16.98
N ARG A 293 -9.98 -15.44 -16.81
CA ARG A 293 -10.19 -16.27 -15.60
C ARG A 293 -9.77 -15.56 -14.31
N LEU A 294 -8.71 -14.73 -14.37
CA LEU A 294 -8.31 -13.88 -13.23
C LEU A 294 -9.36 -12.80 -12.90
N SER A 295 -10.12 -12.34 -13.88
CA SER A 295 -11.18 -11.37 -13.66
C SER A 295 -12.48 -12.02 -13.17
N GLU A 296 -12.73 -13.28 -13.52
CA GLU A 296 -13.90 -14.05 -13.12
C GLU A 296 -13.79 -14.62 -11.70
N ALA A 297 -12.60 -15.12 -11.34
CA ALA A 297 -12.35 -15.81 -10.06
C ALA A 297 -12.85 -15.06 -8.82
N PRO A 298 -12.66 -13.72 -8.68
CA PRO A 298 -13.17 -12.97 -7.53
C PRO A 298 -14.69 -12.99 -7.38
N SER A 299 -15.44 -13.05 -8.49
CA SER A 299 -16.92 -13.15 -8.44
C SER A 299 -17.42 -14.48 -7.87
N HIS A 300 -16.54 -15.47 -7.82
CA HIS A 300 -16.80 -16.78 -7.21
C HIS A 300 -16.18 -16.93 -5.81
N GLY A 301 -15.56 -15.86 -5.27
CA GLY A 301 -14.87 -15.90 -3.97
C GLY A 301 -13.71 -16.89 -3.95
N LYS A 302 -12.93 -16.99 -5.03
CA LYS A 302 -11.88 -18.01 -5.17
C LYS A 302 -10.59 -17.39 -5.72
N PRO A 303 -9.42 -17.76 -5.17
CA PRO A 303 -8.16 -17.56 -5.86
C PRO A 303 -8.13 -18.35 -7.18
N ILE A 304 -7.27 -17.94 -8.10
CA ILE A 304 -7.19 -18.57 -9.44
C ILE A 304 -6.92 -20.08 -9.38
N PHE A 305 -6.13 -20.53 -8.41
CA PHE A 305 -5.80 -21.94 -8.21
C PHE A 305 -7.01 -22.82 -7.85
N ALA A 306 -8.03 -22.20 -7.21
CA ALA A 306 -9.30 -22.85 -6.89
C ALA A 306 -10.34 -22.69 -8.01
N TYR A 307 -10.24 -21.64 -8.81
CA TYR A 307 -11.20 -21.34 -9.87
C TYR A 307 -10.86 -22.06 -11.18
N ASP A 308 -9.64 -21.89 -11.67
CA ASP A 308 -9.16 -22.54 -12.91
C ASP A 308 -7.64 -22.76 -12.82
N ARG A 309 -7.24 -23.92 -12.27
CA ARG A 309 -5.84 -24.29 -12.06
C ARG A 309 -5.05 -24.46 -13.35
N SER A 310 -5.73 -24.76 -14.47
CA SER A 310 -5.11 -24.95 -15.78
C SER A 310 -4.94 -23.65 -16.57
N SER A 311 -5.46 -22.54 -16.06
CA SER A 311 -5.37 -21.25 -16.74
C SER A 311 -3.94 -20.69 -16.76
N ARG A 312 -3.64 -19.89 -17.79
CA ARG A 312 -2.38 -19.14 -17.86
C ARG A 312 -2.20 -18.20 -16.66
N GLY A 313 -3.30 -17.75 -16.06
CA GLY A 313 -3.30 -16.94 -14.84
C GLY A 313 -2.76 -17.72 -13.64
N ALA A 314 -3.22 -18.96 -13.45
CA ALA A 314 -2.73 -19.84 -12.38
C ALA A 314 -1.27 -20.20 -12.56
N GLU A 315 -0.85 -20.55 -13.78
CA GLU A 315 0.54 -20.82 -14.12
C GLU A 315 1.44 -19.61 -13.79
N ALA A 316 1.04 -18.40 -14.23
CA ALA A 316 1.81 -17.19 -14.01
C ALA A 316 1.93 -16.83 -12.52
N TYR A 317 0.84 -16.91 -11.74
CA TYR A 317 0.92 -16.63 -10.30
C TYR A 317 1.67 -17.71 -9.52
N GLY A 318 1.61 -18.98 -9.95
CA GLY A 318 2.45 -20.03 -9.39
C GLY A 318 3.94 -19.80 -9.66
N ALA A 319 4.30 -19.40 -10.87
CA ALA A 319 5.68 -19.01 -11.20
C ALA A 319 6.13 -17.79 -10.40
N PHE A 320 5.26 -16.79 -10.25
CA PHE A 320 5.53 -15.59 -9.46
C PHE A 320 5.73 -15.91 -7.97
N ALA A 321 4.88 -16.74 -7.37
CA ALA A 321 5.04 -17.15 -5.97
C ALA A 321 6.40 -17.84 -5.73
N ARG A 322 6.81 -18.74 -6.63
CA ARG A 322 8.14 -19.37 -6.56
C ARG A 322 9.29 -18.39 -6.76
N GLU A 323 9.15 -17.41 -7.68
CA GLU A 323 10.17 -16.36 -7.86
C GLU A 323 10.27 -15.46 -6.64
N PHE A 324 9.13 -15.08 -6.05
CA PHE A 324 9.05 -14.31 -4.81
C PHE A 324 9.76 -15.04 -3.67
N LEU A 325 9.48 -16.33 -3.48
CA LEU A 325 10.15 -17.13 -2.45
C LEU A 325 11.67 -17.19 -2.64
N ARG A 326 12.16 -17.42 -3.86
CA ARG A 326 13.61 -17.43 -4.12
C ARG A 326 14.30 -16.13 -3.75
N LYS A 327 13.64 -14.98 -4.00
CA LYS A 327 14.17 -13.65 -3.63
C LYS A 327 14.16 -13.41 -2.12
N ASN A 328 13.35 -14.15 -1.37
CA ASN A 328 13.15 -14.00 0.07
C ASN A 328 13.78 -15.14 0.90
N GLN A 329 14.54 -16.04 0.28
CA GLN A 329 15.24 -17.14 0.94
C GLN A 329 16.73 -16.85 1.17
N GLY A 330 17.22 -15.62 0.90
CA GLY A 330 18.62 -15.19 1.04
C GLY A 330 18.99 -14.70 2.42
#